data_c708cbb3126a04543cf4f28e21fe8901
#
_entry.id   c708cbb3126a04543cf4f28e21fe8901
#
_cell.length_a   1.000
_cell.length_b   1.000
_cell.length_c   1.000
_cell.angle_alpha   90.00
_cell.angle_beta   90.00
_cell.angle_gamma   90.00
#
_symmetry.space_group_name_H-M   'P 1'
#
loop_
_entity.id
_entity.type
_entity.pdbx_description
1 polymer ?
#
loop_
_entity_poly.entity_id
_entity_poly.type
_entity_poly.pdbx_seq_one_letter_code
_entity_poly.pdbx_strand_id
1 'polypeptide(L)'
;MDENTLKSLKKKYFLAPVMLFIMKHGNYEKMKPKLIKAGMSHIRNESKEEIAYVQDMFETIFKDYKQEKDVHISSLLADLMNQKPVTADDFAQLKGNILLILPDQDFFSGEMQKNLIQLMHNPEIQYVSGGHLSTVLKVDAYVRTIRDFLSKHQGK
;
A
#
# COMPACT_ATOMS: atom_id res chain seq x y z
N MET A 1 -5.23 -11.65 0.24
CA MET A 1 -4.14 -11.62 1.23
C MET A 1 -4.06 -13.01 1.84
N ASP A 2 -2.89 -13.66 1.80
CA ASP A 2 -2.71 -15.01 2.34
C ASP A 2 -2.87 -15.05 3.87
N GLU A 3 -3.06 -16.27 4.42
CA GLU A 3 -3.34 -16.47 5.85
C GLU A 3 -2.19 -15.99 6.75
N ASN A 4 -0.94 -16.20 6.34
CA ASN A 4 0.23 -15.81 7.13
C ASN A 4 0.39 -14.29 7.15
N THR A 5 0.20 -13.64 6.01
CA THR A 5 0.18 -12.18 5.90
C THR A 5 -0.95 -11.60 6.76
N LEU A 6 -2.16 -12.19 6.72
CA LEU A 6 -3.28 -11.75 7.54
C LEU A 6 -2.99 -11.89 9.05
N LYS A 7 -2.40 -13.02 9.47
CA LYS A 7 -1.97 -13.21 10.87
C LYS A 7 -0.93 -12.18 11.31
N SER A 8 0.06 -11.92 10.46
CA SER A 8 1.10 -10.92 10.73
C SER A 8 0.51 -9.50 10.87
N LEU A 9 -0.40 -9.13 9.97
CA LEU A 9 -1.09 -7.84 10.04
C LEU A 9 -1.99 -7.73 11.26
N LYS A 10 -2.76 -8.77 11.60
CA LYS A 10 -3.57 -8.80 12.83
C LYS A 10 -2.73 -8.60 14.07
N LYS A 11 -1.55 -9.23 14.13
CA LYS A 11 -0.60 -9.02 15.23
C LYS A 11 -0.05 -7.60 15.27
N LYS A 12 0.32 -7.05 14.09
CA LYS A 12 0.86 -5.69 13.97
C LYS A 12 -0.18 -4.62 14.30
N TYR A 13 -1.41 -4.84 13.91
CA TYR A 13 -2.51 -3.88 14.07
C TYR A 13 -3.53 -4.29 15.15
N PHE A 14 -3.12 -5.11 16.14
CA PHE A 14 -4.04 -5.52 17.21
C PHE A 14 -4.61 -4.33 18.00
N LEU A 15 -3.91 -3.18 18.00
CA LEU A 15 -4.37 -1.93 18.60
C LEU A 15 -5.23 -1.08 17.66
N ALA A 16 -5.53 -1.55 16.43
CA ALA A 16 -6.33 -0.78 15.48
C ALA A 16 -7.68 -0.30 16.05
N PRO A 17 -8.43 -1.09 16.83
CA PRO A 17 -9.67 -0.60 17.46
C PRO A 17 -9.43 0.56 18.43
N VAL A 18 -8.33 0.54 19.18
CA VAL A 18 -7.95 1.62 20.11
C VAL A 18 -7.57 2.87 19.32
N MET A 19 -6.79 2.71 18.26
CA MET A 19 -6.42 3.81 17.37
C MET A 19 -7.66 4.43 16.71
N LEU A 20 -8.58 3.59 16.23
CA LEU A 20 -9.84 4.06 15.65
C LEU A 20 -10.68 4.85 16.67
N PHE A 21 -10.75 4.37 17.93
CA PHE A 21 -11.41 5.10 19.00
C PHE A 21 -10.77 6.47 19.25
N ILE A 22 -9.43 6.52 19.33
CA ILE A 22 -8.69 7.77 19.50
C ILE A 22 -8.92 8.72 18.31
N MET A 23 -8.93 8.21 17.08
CA MET A 23 -9.20 9.00 15.89
C MET A 23 -10.62 9.55 15.89
N LYS A 24 -11.59 8.77 16.34
CA LYS A 24 -13.02 9.17 16.39
C LYS A 24 -13.32 10.22 17.45
N HIS A 25 -12.64 10.15 18.59
CA HIS A 25 -12.96 10.98 19.78
C HIS A 25 -11.84 11.96 20.18
N GLY A 26 -10.68 11.87 19.54
CA GLY A 26 -9.52 12.71 19.81
C GLY A 26 -9.60 14.09 19.14
N ASN A 27 -8.66 14.94 19.51
CA ASN A 27 -8.47 16.24 18.85
C ASN A 27 -7.72 16.04 17.52
N TYR A 28 -8.46 16.02 16.44
CA TYR A 28 -7.95 15.74 15.11
C TYR A 28 -6.88 16.74 14.63
N GLU A 29 -7.07 18.03 14.92
CA GLU A 29 -6.10 19.05 14.54
C GLU A 29 -4.72 18.83 15.18
N LYS A 30 -4.68 18.31 16.41
CA LYS A 30 -3.41 17.90 17.06
C LYS A 30 -2.84 16.60 16.51
N MET A 31 -3.64 15.80 15.82
CA MET A 31 -3.21 14.54 15.22
C MET A 31 -2.65 14.72 13.81
N LYS A 32 -3.16 15.66 13.02
CA LYS A 32 -2.72 15.90 11.63
C LYS A 32 -1.20 15.98 11.48
N PRO A 33 -0.44 16.78 12.25
CA PRO A 33 1.01 16.82 12.10
C PRO A 33 1.70 15.49 12.38
N LYS A 34 1.13 14.68 13.26
CA LYS A 34 1.67 13.33 13.56
C LYS A 34 1.41 12.36 12.42
N LEU A 35 0.25 12.45 11.77
CA LEU A 35 -0.09 11.64 10.59
C LEU A 35 0.82 11.99 9.41
N ILE A 36 1.01 13.28 9.13
CA ILE A 36 1.97 13.75 8.11
C ILE A 36 3.37 13.22 8.41
N LYS A 37 3.84 13.40 9.64
CA LYS A 37 5.18 12.91 10.06
C LYS A 37 5.32 11.39 9.90
N ALA A 38 4.27 10.64 10.20
CA ALA A 38 4.26 9.18 10.00
C ALA A 38 4.36 8.83 8.51
N GLY A 39 3.56 9.48 7.64
CA GLY A 39 3.64 9.33 6.19
C GLY A 39 5.02 9.67 5.63
N MET A 40 5.59 10.80 6.04
CA MET A 40 6.95 11.23 5.65
C MET A 40 8.04 10.25 6.07
N SER A 41 7.80 9.42 7.08
CA SER A 41 8.79 8.43 7.51
C SER A 41 9.08 7.35 6.46
N HIS A 42 8.17 7.13 5.53
CA HIS A 42 8.29 6.13 4.47
C HIS A 42 9.12 6.60 3.27
N ILE A 43 9.51 7.87 3.21
CA ILE A 43 10.26 8.47 2.08
C ILE A 43 11.61 9.06 2.51
N ARG A 44 12.15 8.65 3.64
CA ARG A 44 13.41 9.24 4.17
C ARG A 44 14.61 9.05 3.27
N ASN A 45 14.59 8.04 2.42
CA ASN A 45 15.68 7.66 1.53
C ASN A 45 15.53 8.22 0.11
N GLU A 46 14.46 8.97 -0.16
CA GLU A 46 14.22 9.60 -1.45
C GLU A 46 15.03 10.91 -1.61
N SER A 47 15.07 11.46 -2.80
CA SER A 47 15.73 12.75 -3.07
C SER A 47 15.06 13.89 -2.29
N LYS A 48 15.79 14.99 -2.11
CA LYS A 48 15.26 16.17 -1.42
C LYS A 48 14.02 16.74 -2.15
N GLU A 49 14.04 16.71 -3.47
CA GLU A 49 12.96 17.17 -4.32
C GLU A 49 11.70 16.31 -4.14
N GLU A 50 11.86 14.99 -4.09
CA GLU A 50 10.77 14.04 -3.87
C GLU A 50 10.19 14.17 -2.45
N ILE A 51 11.05 14.35 -1.44
CA ILE A 51 10.63 14.60 -0.07
C ILE A 51 9.79 15.89 0.01
N ALA A 52 10.27 16.98 -0.62
CA ALA A 52 9.55 18.26 -0.65
C ALA A 52 8.21 18.15 -1.36
N TYR A 53 8.16 17.44 -2.50
CA TYR A 53 6.94 17.17 -3.25
C TYR A 53 5.89 16.42 -2.41
N VAL A 54 6.29 15.33 -1.74
CA VAL A 54 5.37 14.54 -0.90
C VAL A 54 4.92 15.34 0.33
N GLN A 55 5.80 16.15 0.90
CA GLN A 55 5.41 17.03 2.01
C GLN A 55 4.34 18.03 1.59
N ASP A 56 4.52 18.74 0.48
CA ASP A 56 3.54 19.67 -0.07
C ASP A 56 2.22 18.96 -0.41
N MET A 57 2.29 17.78 -1.01
CA MET A 57 1.13 16.95 -1.29
C MET A 57 0.35 16.61 -0.01
N PHE A 58 1.03 16.17 1.05
CA PHE A 58 0.38 15.86 2.31
C PHE A 58 -0.21 17.10 2.97
N GLU A 59 0.51 18.21 3.00
CA GLU A 59 0.01 19.46 3.54
C GLU A 59 -1.24 19.93 2.81
N THR A 60 -1.25 19.82 1.48
CA THR A 60 -2.41 20.15 0.64
C THR A 60 -3.58 19.21 0.92
N ILE A 61 -3.36 17.90 0.95
CA ILE A 61 -4.41 16.91 1.24
C ILE A 61 -4.99 17.15 2.64
N PHE A 62 -4.14 17.33 3.65
CA PHE A 62 -4.59 17.48 5.04
C PHE A 62 -5.14 18.85 5.38
N LYS A 63 -4.95 19.86 4.52
CA LYS A 63 -5.51 21.21 4.73
C LYS A 63 -7.04 21.17 4.88
N ASP A 64 -7.71 20.46 3.96
CA ASP A 64 -9.17 20.36 3.91
C ASP A 64 -9.69 18.97 4.33
N TYR A 65 -8.80 18.14 4.88
CA TYR A 65 -9.14 16.78 5.24
C TYR A 65 -9.88 16.73 6.58
N LYS A 66 -11.05 16.11 6.56
CA LYS A 66 -11.92 16.02 7.72
C LYS A 66 -11.70 14.71 8.48
N GLN A 67 -11.89 14.78 9.80
CA GLN A 67 -11.75 13.61 10.69
C GLN A 67 -12.62 12.43 10.26
N GLU A 68 -13.83 12.68 9.74
CA GLU A 68 -14.72 11.60 9.29
C GLU A 68 -14.10 10.75 8.18
N LYS A 69 -13.27 11.33 7.30
CA LYS A 69 -12.56 10.58 6.24
C LYS A 69 -11.53 9.63 6.81
N ASP A 70 -10.75 10.07 7.81
CA ASP A 70 -9.78 9.20 8.47
C ASP A 70 -10.46 8.09 9.27
N VAL A 71 -11.55 8.39 9.94
CA VAL A 71 -12.37 7.39 10.64
C VAL A 71 -12.90 6.36 9.64
N HIS A 72 -13.38 6.81 8.48
CA HIS A 72 -13.86 5.91 7.42
C HIS A 72 -12.75 5.01 6.88
N ILE A 73 -11.58 5.57 6.51
CA ILE A 73 -10.44 4.78 6.03
C ILE A 73 -9.97 3.77 7.09
N SER A 74 -9.92 4.20 8.36
CA SER A 74 -9.53 3.30 9.46
C SER A 74 -10.55 2.18 9.69
N SER A 75 -11.84 2.45 9.45
CA SER A 75 -12.89 1.41 9.48
C SER A 75 -12.69 0.39 8.36
N LEU A 76 -12.39 0.86 7.13
CA LEU A 76 -12.11 -0.03 6.00
C LEU A 76 -10.88 -0.92 6.26
N LEU A 77 -9.84 -0.39 6.91
CA LEU A 77 -8.69 -1.20 7.32
C LEU A 77 -9.08 -2.25 8.38
N ALA A 78 -9.96 -1.91 9.32
CA ALA A 78 -10.47 -2.87 10.29
C ALA A 78 -11.30 -3.98 9.61
N ASP A 79 -12.14 -3.61 8.64
CA ASP A 79 -12.91 -4.56 7.83
C ASP A 79 -12.02 -5.46 7.00
N LEU A 80 -10.93 -4.94 6.44
CA LEU A 80 -9.93 -5.72 5.71
C LEU A 80 -9.33 -6.83 6.58
N MET A 81 -9.14 -6.59 7.89
CA MET A 81 -8.63 -7.59 8.83
C MET A 81 -9.62 -8.74 9.07
N ASN A 82 -10.91 -8.54 8.77
CA ASN A 82 -11.96 -9.53 8.91
C ASN A 82 -12.26 -10.29 7.61
N GLN A 83 -11.61 -9.92 6.50
CA GLN A 83 -11.79 -10.61 5.23
C GLN A 83 -11.21 -12.04 5.27
N LYS A 84 -11.78 -12.91 4.42
CA LYS A 84 -11.21 -14.24 4.20
C LYS A 84 -9.84 -14.10 3.53
N PRO A 85 -8.88 -14.96 3.88
CA PRO A 85 -7.61 -15.00 3.16
C PRO A 85 -7.85 -15.27 1.66
N VAL A 86 -7.06 -14.61 0.82
CA VAL A 86 -7.02 -14.90 -0.61
C VAL A 86 -6.27 -16.21 -0.81
N THR A 87 -6.77 -17.04 -1.70
CA THR A 87 -6.23 -18.36 -2.04
C THR A 87 -5.70 -18.39 -3.47
N ALA A 88 -4.98 -19.46 -3.82
CA ALA A 88 -4.51 -19.66 -5.19
C ALA A 88 -5.66 -19.76 -6.21
N ASP A 89 -6.80 -20.32 -5.79
CA ASP A 89 -7.97 -20.48 -6.65
C ASP A 89 -8.57 -19.13 -7.08
N ASP A 90 -8.43 -18.08 -6.26
CA ASP A 90 -8.89 -16.73 -6.59
C ASP A 90 -8.13 -16.15 -7.81
N PHE A 91 -6.91 -16.63 -8.08
CA PHE A 91 -6.09 -16.23 -9.22
C PHE A 91 -6.12 -17.21 -10.40
N ALA A 92 -6.70 -18.40 -10.23
CA ALA A 92 -6.67 -19.45 -11.24
C ALA A 92 -7.24 -19.03 -12.60
N GLN A 93 -8.24 -18.14 -12.60
CA GLN A 93 -8.88 -17.64 -13.82
C GLN A 93 -7.98 -16.69 -14.64
N LEU A 94 -6.96 -16.10 -14.02
CA LEU A 94 -6.06 -15.15 -14.69
C LEU A 94 -5.01 -15.85 -15.57
N LYS A 95 -4.87 -17.17 -15.46
CA LYS A 95 -4.05 -18.05 -16.33
C LYS A 95 -2.63 -17.54 -16.58
N GLY A 96 -1.99 -16.98 -15.57
CA GLY A 96 -0.64 -16.43 -15.69
C GLY A 96 -0.53 -15.05 -16.33
N ASN A 97 -1.64 -14.42 -16.70
CA ASN A 97 -1.65 -13.04 -17.20
C ASN A 97 -1.67 -12.04 -16.04
N ILE A 98 -0.69 -12.12 -15.17
CA ILE A 98 -0.57 -11.30 -13.96
C ILE A 98 0.76 -10.55 -14.01
N LEU A 99 0.71 -9.24 -13.90
CA LEU A 99 1.87 -8.40 -13.63
C LEU A 99 1.86 -7.98 -12.16
N LEU A 100 2.93 -8.30 -11.45
CA LEU A 100 3.15 -7.89 -10.06
C LEU A 100 4.27 -6.84 -10.04
N ILE A 101 3.92 -5.60 -9.73
CA ILE A 101 4.89 -4.51 -9.58
C ILE A 101 5.14 -4.29 -8.09
N LEU A 102 6.39 -4.44 -7.67
CA LEU A 102 6.80 -4.33 -6.28
C LEU A 102 7.81 -3.20 -6.10
N PRO A 103 7.63 -2.32 -5.12
CA PRO A 103 8.71 -1.43 -4.69
C PRO A 103 9.85 -2.25 -4.07
N ASP A 104 11.09 -1.86 -4.35
CA ASP A 104 12.26 -2.58 -3.84
C ASP A 104 12.56 -2.30 -2.35
N GLN A 105 11.96 -1.25 -1.78
CA GLN A 105 12.13 -0.81 -0.39
C GLN A 105 10.80 -0.66 0.36
N ASP A 106 9.81 -1.50 0.05
CA ASP A 106 8.51 -1.46 0.75
C ASP A 106 8.60 -2.06 2.16
N PHE A 107 7.63 -1.69 3.00
CA PHE A 107 7.45 -2.26 4.34
C PHE A 107 6.90 -3.70 4.31
N PHE A 108 6.40 -4.18 3.18
CA PHE A 108 6.04 -5.58 3.01
C PHE A 108 7.30 -6.44 3.06
N SER A 109 7.35 -7.35 4.02
CA SER A 109 8.50 -8.24 4.18
C SER A 109 8.70 -9.12 2.95
N GLY A 110 9.96 -9.56 2.73
CA GLY A 110 10.25 -10.50 1.64
C GLY A 110 9.45 -11.81 1.74
N GLU A 111 9.04 -12.23 2.93
CA GLU A 111 8.16 -13.38 3.14
C GLU A 111 6.74 -13.09 2.63
N MET A 112 6.18 -11.91 2.92
CA MET A 112 4.87 -11.49 2.40
C MET A 112 4.86 -11.43 0.88
N GLN A 113 5.93 -10.90 0.27
CA GLN A 113 6.09 -10.88 -1.18
C GLN A 113 6.16 -12.28 -1.78
N LYS A 114 6.95 -13.18 -1.18
CA LYS A 114 7.05 -14.59 -1.62
C LYS A 114 5.70 -15.30 -1.56
N ASN A 115 4.96 -15.13 -0.48
CA ASN A 115 3.62 -15.71 -0.33
C ASN A 115 2.66 -15.21 -1.41
N LEU A 116 2.69 -13.90 -1.70
CA LEU A 116 1.86 -13.32 -2.75
C LEU A 116 2.22 -13.89 -4.14
N ILE A 117 3.51 -14.00 -4.45
CA ILE A 117 4.02 -14.58 -5.70
C ILE A 117 3.56 -16.03 -5.85
N GLN A 118 3.63 -16.84 -4.79
CA GLN A 118 3.19 -18.24 -4.82
C GLN A 118 1.68 -18.37 -5.09
N LEU A 119 0.87 -17.48 -4.50
CA LEU A 119 -0.58 -17.47 -4.73
C LEU A 119 -0.95 -17.13 -6.17
N MET A 120 -0.15 -16.33 -6.85
CA MET A 120 -0.44 -15.82 -8.19
C MET A 120 0.01 -16.74 -9.34
N HIS A 121 0.51 -17.95 -9.07
CA HIS A 121 0.93 -18.92 -10.10
C HIS A 121 1.88 -18.33 -11.17
N ASN A 122 3.06 -17.90 -10.76
CA ASN A 122 4.10 -17.34 -11.63
C ASN A 122 3.71 -16.01 -12.33
N PRO A 123 3.44 -14.95 -11.59
CA PRO A 123 3.25 -13.63 -12.17
C PRO A 123 4.54 -13.13 -12.83
N GLU A 124 4.43 -12.28 -13.86
CA GLU A 124 5.56 -11.47 -14.29
C GLU A 124 5.87 -10.45 -13.19
N ILE A 125 7.10 -10.47 -12.65
CA ILE A 125 7.49 -9.60 -11.53
C ILE A 125 8.37 -8.49 -12.04
N GLN A 126 8.04 -7.26 -11.67
CA GLN A 126 8.85 -6.07 -11.94
C GLN A 126 9.08 -5.31 -10.65
N TYR A 127 10.32 -4.87 -10.44
CA TYR A 127 10.66 -4.04 -9.29
C TYR A 127 10.80 -2.58 -9.72
N VAL A 128 10.23 -1.69 -8.92
CA VAL A 128 10.38 -0.24 -9.08
C VAL A 128 11.13 0.29 -7.88
N SER A 129 12.12 1.16 -8.14
CA SER A 129 12.91 1.77 -7.09
C SER A 129 12.06 2.64 -6.16
N GLY A 130 12.33 2.56 -4.86
CA GLY A 130 11.69 3.35 -3.82
C GLY A 130 10.82 2.55 -2.86
N GLY A 131 10.17 3.29 -1.95
CA GLY A 131 9.34 2.74 -0.89
C GLY A 131 7.85 2.70 -1.24
N HIS A 132 7.04 2.71 -0.20
CA HIS A 132 5.57 2.60 -0.31
C HIS A 132 4.91 3.68 -1.19
N LEU A 133 5.51 4.87 -1.27
CA LEU A 133 5.00 5.96 -2.10
C LEU A 133 5.60 5.98 -3.52
N SER A 134 6.32 4.95 -3.93
CA SER A 134 6.88 4.85 -5.29
C SER A 134 5.83 4.97 -6.39
N THR A 135 4.59 4.53 -6.16
CA THR A 135 3.47 4.70 -7.10
C THR A 135 3.16 6.17 -7.39
N VAL A 136 3.46 7.07 -6.47
CA VAL A 136 3.27 8.52 -6.61
C VAL A 136 4.54 9.19 -7.15
N LEU A 137 5.71 8.73 -6.71
CA LEU A 137 6.99 9.34 -7.04
C LEU A 137 7.59 8.86 -8.37
N LYS A 138 7.28 7.63 -8.76
CA LYS A 138 7.87 6.95 -9.94
C LYS A 138 6.79 6.58 -10.98
N VAL A 139 5.80 7.45 -11.16
CA VAL A 139 4.64 7.21 -12.06
C VAL A 139 5.07 6.72 -13.44
N ASP A 140 6.08 7.35 -14.04
CA ASP A 140 6.56 6.99 -15.37
C ASP A 140 7.11 5.56 -15.44
N ALA A 141 7.78 5.09 -14.37
CA ALA A 141 8.27 3.72 -14.29
C ALA A 141 7.10 2.73 -14.25
N TYR A 142 6.08 3.01 -13.44
CA TYR A 142 4.87 2.18 -13.39
C TYR A 142 4.13 2.16 -14.73
N VAL A 143 3.90 3.31 -15.34
CA VAL A 143 3.21 3.43 -16.64
C VAL A 143 3.97 2.67 -17.72
N ARG A 144 5.29 2.79 -17.79
CA ARG A 144 6.14 2.05 -18.75
C ARG A 144 6.00 0.56 -18.53
N THR A 145 6.17 0.09 -17.31
CA THR A 145 6.06 -1.33 -16.95
C THR A 145 4.71 -1.91 -17.34
N ILE A 146 3.62 -1.21 -17.06
CA ILE A 146 2.26 -1.63 -17.44
C ILE A 146 2.10 -1.69 -18.96
N ARG A 147 2.56 -0.67 -19.69
CA ARG A 147 2.50 -0.64 -21.15
C ARG A 147 3.27 -1.78 -21.78
N ASP A 148 4.48 -2.06 -21.30
CA ASP A 148 5.32 -3.15 -21.80
C ASP A 148 4.66 -4.51 -21.57
N PHE A 149 4.07 -4.73 -20.40
CA PHE A 149 3.30 -5.94 -20.11
C PHE A 149 2.08 -6.07 -21.04
N LEU A 150 1.27 -5.03 -21.18
CA LEU A 150 0.09 -5.07 -22.06
C LEU A 150 0.49 -5.34 -23.51
N SER A 151 1.56 -4.70 -23.99
CA SER A 151 2.03 -4.90 -25.38
C SER A 151 2.45 -6.35 -25.67
N LYS A 152 3.04 -7.05 -24.69
CA LYS A 152 3.40 -8.48 -24.81
C LYS A 152 2.18 -9.40 -24.87
N HIS A 153 1.04 -8.96 -24.33
CA HIS A 153 -0.16 -9.79 -24.16
C HIS A 153 -1.33 -9.35 -25.07
N GLN A 154 -1.17 -8.27 -25.85
CA GLN A 154 -2.13 -7.86 -26.89
C GLN A 154 -1.96 -8.80 -28.09
N GLY A 155 -2.84 -9.79 -28.19
CA GLY A 155 -2.86 -10.72 -29.35
C GLY A 155 -2.87 -12.20 -29.00
N LYS A 156 -3.06 -12.54 -27.73
CA LYS A 156 -3.29 -13.94 -27.32
C LYS A 156 -4.76 -14.22 -27.05
#